data_0df6665a484e92cd7ee6d51379c3349e
#
_entry.id   0df6665a484e92cd7ee6d51379c3349e
#
_cell.length_a   1.000
_cell.length_b   1.000
_cell.length_c   1.000
_cell.angle_alpha   90.00
_cell.angle_beta   90.00
_cell.angle_gamma   90.00
#
_symmetry.space_group_name_H-M   'P 1'
#
loop_
_entity.id
_entity.type
_entity.pdbx_description
1 polymer ?
#
loop_
_entity_poly.entity_id
_entity_poly.type
_entity_poly.pdbx_seq_one_letter_code
_entity_poly.pdbx_strand_id
1 'polypeptide(L)'
;MIFHFSLLHYSLLFLTFAPKSLHNSKKMSARTLADTLTRTVEELARPESYKDLYHEHNDGTPLPSGEVLKQIIDLARGIIFPGYYGRSCINKNTLKYHLGVDIEQLYSLLVAQIQAGLVFSNFEERTAVFAAYSPDTINMEMRRMAEERAEKFINRLPELRRVLATDVVAAFNGDPAAKNYGEIISCYPVIKELTVYRIAHELWNLDVPLIPRMLTEIAHSETGIDIHPGATIGEYFTIDHGTGVVIGETSIIGNNVKLYQGVTLGAKSFPLDADGNPIKGIPRHPILEDDVIVYSNASILGRITIGKGAVIGGNIWVTHDVPAGESITQQAHALGEVRHSDSKQ
;
A
#
# COMPACT_ATOMS: atom_id res chain seq x y z
N MET A 1 -23.07 12.06 33.81
CA MET A 1 -24.08 12.99 33.32
C MET A 1 -24.31 12.64 31.86
N ILE A 2 -25.39 11.89 31.63
CA ILE A 2 -25.70 11.15 30.39
C ILE A 2 -26.52 12.08 29.52
N PHE A 3 -26.06 12.39 28.31
CA PHE A 3 -26.90 13.07 27.32
C PHE A 3 -27.43 12.05 26.31
N HIS A 4 -28.65 11.62 26.56
CA HIS A 4 -29.49 10.98 25.55
C HIS A 4 -30.04 12.09 24.63
N PHE A 5 -29.68 12.13 23.36
CA PHE A 5 -30.39 12.93 22.37
C PHE A 5 -31.37 12.04 21.61
N SER A 6 -32.65 12.31 21.90
CA SER A 6 -33.82 11.70 21.30
C SER A 6 -34.04 12.21 19.87
N LEU A 7 -34.07 11.27 18.90
CA LEU A 7 -34.43 11.47 17.49
C LEU A 7 -35.94 11.58 17.27
N LEU A 8 -36.61 12.57 17.91
CA LEU A 8 -38.07 12.75 17.82
C LEU A 8 -38.46 14.22 17.84
N HIS A 9 -37.98 15.04 16.88
CA HIS A 9 -38.54 16.42 16.74
C HIS A 9 -38.28 17.05 15.35
N TYR A 10 -38.41 16.30 14.25
CA TYR A 10 -38.46 16.89 12.90
C TYR A 10 -39.66 16.36 12.10
N SER A 11 -40.84 16.38 12.68
CA SER A 11 -42.08 16.02 11.98
C SER A 11 -43.22 16.98 12.30
N LEU A 12 -43.04 18.29 12.15
CA LEU A 12 -44.19 19.21 12.19
C LEU A 12 -43.76 20.66 11.83
N LEU A 13 -43.47 20.89 10.53
CA LEU A 13 -43.46 22.27 10.00
C LEU A 13 -43.35 22.28 8.46
N PHE A 14 -44.28 21.61 7.75
CA PHE A 14 -44.59 21.89 6.35
C PHE A 14 -46.04 21.50 6.03
N LEU A 15 -46.96 22.22 6.62
CA LEU A 15 -48.37 22.23 6.19
C LEU A 15 -48.83 23.68 6.17
N THR A 16 -48.70 24.34 5.03
CA THR A 16 -49.63 25.36 4.52
C THR A 16 -48.93 26.11 3.37
N PHE A 17 -49.19 25.66 2.16
CA PHE A 17 -49.35 26.48 0.96
C PHE A 17 -49.73 25.55 -0.19
N ALA A 18 -51.01 25.35 -0.40
CA ALA A 18 -51.52 24.74 -1.61
C ALA A 18 -52.05 25.84 -2.55
N PRO A 19 -51.63 25.90 -3.83
CA PRO A 19 -52.44 26.47 -4.87
C PRO A 19 -53.30 25.38 -5.52
N LYS A 20 -54.58 25.63 -5.62
CA LYS A 20 -55.55 24.83 -6.35
C LYS A 20 -55.29 24.90 -7.86
N SER A 21 -55.59 23.77 -8.53
CA SER A 21 -55.79 23.55 -9.94
C SER A 21 -54.58 23.13 -10.76
N LEU A 22 -54.57 21.81 -11.08
CA LEU A 22 -54.55 21.34 -12.48
C LEU A 22 -54.94 19.85 -12.49
N HIS A 23 -56.06 19.58 -13.13
CA HIS A 23 -56.60 18.25 -13.37
C HIS A 23 -55.80 17.53 -14.45
N ASN A 24 -55.67 16.22 -14.31
CA ASN A 24 -55.13 15.25 -15.25
C ASN A 24 -53.65 15.10 -15.40
N SER A 25 -53.02 14.31 -14.52
CA SER A 25 -51.91 13.47 -14.91
C SER A 25 -52.05 12.09 -14.24
N LYS A 26 -51.78 11.05 -15.00
CA LYS A 26 -51.85 9.65 -14.68
C LYS A 26 -51.49 9.35 -13.26
N LYS A 27 -52.32 8.60 -12.50
CA LYS A 27 -52.02 8.00 -11.21
C LYS A 27 -50.74 7.14 -11.34
N MET A 28 -49.58 7.75 -11.18
CA MET A 28 -48.40 7.03 -10.77
C MET A 28 -48.58 6.80 -9.26
N SER A 29 -48.88 5.56 -8.87
CA SER A 29 -48.93 5.14 -7.47
C SER A 29 -47.68 5.65 -6.79
N ALA A 30 -47.82 6.58 -5.83
CA ALA A 30 -46.73 7.03 -5.00
C ALA A 30 -46.28 5.80 -4.20
N ARG A 31 -45.19 5.16 -4.65
CA ARG A 31 -44.52 4.14 -3.85
C ARG A 31 -44.09 4.80 -2.57
N THR A 32 -44.46 4.25 -1.43
CA THR A 32 -44.01 4.75 -0.14
C THR A 32 -42.50 4.53 -0.01
N LEU A 33 -41.82 5.31 0.82
CA LEU A 33 -40.40 5.06 1.14
C LEU A 33 -40.19 3.63 1.65
N ALA A 34 -41.14 3.14 2.47
CA ALA A 34 -41.12 1.77 2.99
C ALA A 34 -41.14 0.71 1.84
N ASP A 35 -42.00 0.87 0.84
CA ASP A 35 -42.05 -0.04 -0.32
C ASP A 35 -40.73 -0.02 -1.10
N THR A 36 -40.11 1.17 -1.23
CA THR A 36 -38.82 1.32 -1.90
C THR A 36 -37.72 0.61 -1.12
N LEU A 37 -37.64 0.81 0.21
CA LEU A 37 -36.65 0.17 1.07
C LEU A 37 -36.79 -1.36 1.05
N THR A 38 -38.03 -1.86 1.23
CA THR A 38 -38.32 -3.30 1.21
C THR A 38 -37.85 -3.94 -0.12
N ARG A 39 -38.25 -3.36 -1.23
CA ARG A 39 -37.83 -3.87 -2.55
C ARG A 39 -36.33 -3.83 -2.74
N THR A 40 -35.65 -2.74 -2.31
CA THR A 40 -34.20 -2.63 -2.42
C THR A 40 -33.48 -3.71 -1.60
N VAL A 41 -33.95 -3.97 -0.37
CA VAL A 41 -33.45 -5.06 0.47
C VAL A 41 -33.64 -6.42 -0.20
N GLU A 42 -34.86 -6.70 -0.72
CA GLU A 42 -35.17 -7.95 -1.39
C GLU A 42 -34.31 -8.17 -2.65
N GLU A 43 -34.10 -7.11 -3.44
CA GLU A 43 -33.26 -7.17 -4.65
C GLU A 43 -31.78 -7.39 -4.30
N LEU A 44 -31.24 -6.71 -3.28
CA LEU A 44 -29.87 -6.88 -2.83
C LEU A 44 -29.61 -8.23 -2.12
N ALA A 45 -30.64 -8.81 -1.49
CA ALA A 45 -30.55 -10.10 -0.80
C ALA A 45 -30.69 -11.31 -1.74
N ARG A 46 -30.92 -11.11 -3.04
CA ARG A 46 -30.97 -12.22 -4.00
C ARG A 46 -29.59 -12.81 -4.22
N PRO A 47 -29.42 -14.15 -4.19
CA PRO A 47 -28.13 -14.80 -4.38
C PRO A 47 -27.40 -14.34 -5.65
N GLU A 48 -28.13 -14.09 -6.73
CA GLU A 48 -27.57 -13.65 -8.01
C GLU A 48 -26.98 -12.23 -7.95
N SER A 49 -27.47 -11.37 -7.02
CA SER A 49 -27.02 -9.99 -6.91
C SER A 49 -25.69 -9.85 -6.22
N TYR A 50 -25.31 -10.79 -5.34
CA TYR A 50 -24.06 -10.78 -4.60
C TYR A 50 -23.15 -11.96 -4.93
N LYS A 51 -23.48 -12.76 -5.95
CA LYS A 51 -22.63 -13.84 -6.42
C LYS A 51 -21.21 -13.31 -6.66
N ASP A 52 -20.22 -14.01 -6.12
CA ASP A 52 -18.79 -13.67 -6.20
C ASP A 52 -18.39 -12.35 -5.48
N LEU A 53 -19.36 -11.67 -4.84
CA LEU A 53 -19.10 -10.43 -4.05
C LEU A 53 -19.30 -10.63 -2.55
N TYR A 54 -19.80 -11.78 -2.13
CA TYR A 54 -20.10 -12.09 -0.73
C TYR A 54 -19.05 -13.03 -0.14
N HIS A 55 -18.48 -12.63 0.99
CA HIS A 55 -17.58 -13.45 1.79
C HIS A 55 -18.32 -13.96 3.02
N GLU A 56 -18.45 -15.28 3.16
CA GLU A 56 -19.11 -15.92 4.29
C GLU A 56 -18.07 -16.27 5.37
N HIS A 57 -18.29 -15.77 6.59
CA HIS A 57 -17.47 -16.12 7.75
C HIS A 57 -17.94 -17.46 8.35
N ASN A 58 -17.39 -18.57 7.89
CA ASN A 58 -17.85 -19.90 8.30
C ASN A 58 -17.26 -20.39 9.64
N ASP A 59 -16.21 -19.76 10.14
CA ASP A 59 -15.44 -20.17 11.32
C ASP A 59 -15.36 -19.10 12.42
N GLY A 60 -16.03 -17.96 12.21
CA GLY A 60 -16.02 -16.84 13.15
C GLY A 60 -14.74 -16.02 13.18
N THR A 61 -13.73 -16.33 12.33
CA THR A 61 -12.50 -15.52 12.23
C THR A 61 -12.79 -14.29 11.38
N PRO A 62 -12.59 -13.08 11.91
CA PRO A 62 -12.82 -11.85 11.15
C PRO A 62 -11.80 -11.68 10.05
N LEU A 63 -12.16 -10.92 9.01
CA LEU A 63 -11.19 -10.45 8.00
C LEU A 63 -10.14 -9.54 8.63
N PRO A 64 -8.94 -9.38 8.00
CA PRO A 64 -7.98 -8.38 8.43
C PRO A 64 -8.62 -6.99 8.52
N SER A 65 -8.35 -6.29 9.62
CA SER A 65 -8.95 -4.98 9.92
C SER A 65 -8.04 -3.84 9.50
N GLY A 66 -8.49 -2.95 8.61
CA GLY A 66 -7.76 -1.75 8.22
C GLY A 66 -7.42 -0.85 9.41
N GLU A 67 -8.30 -0.76 10.42
CA GLU A 67 -8.05 0.02 11.64
C GLU A 67 -6.95 -0.59 12.51
N VAL A 68 -6.90 -1.92 12.62
CA VAL A 68 -5.83 -2.61 13.36
C VAL A 68 -4.51 -2.51 12.59
N LEU A 69 -4.54 -2.55 11.25
CA LEU A 69 -3.34 -2.35 10.43
C LEU A 69 -2.76 -0.94 10.59
N LYS A 70 -3.59 0.10 10.73
CA LYS A 70 -3.12 1.46 11.07
C LYS A 70 -2.45 1.49 12.45
N GLN A 71 -3.00 0.78 13.46
CA GLN A 71 -2.35 0.67 14.77
C GLN A 71 -0.99 -0.05 14.67
N ILE A 72 -0.88 -1.09 13.84
CA ILE A 72 0.40 -1.78 13.56
C ILE A 72 1.41 -0.80 12.95
N ILE A 73 1.00 0.00 11.97
CA ILE A 73 1.86 1.03 11.36
C ILE A 73 2.35 2.03 12.43
N ASP A 74 1.46 2.55 13.27
CA ASP A 74 1.79 3.55 14.27
C ASP A 74 2.74 3.00 15.35
N LEU A 75 2.50 1.76 15.83
CA LEU A 75 3.41 1.08 16.76
C LEU A 75 4.79 0.85 16.14
N ALA A 76 4.82 0.32 14.91
CA ALA A 76 6.08 0.06 14.22
C ALA A 76 6.88 1.36 13.99
N ARG A 77 6.21 2.46 13.60
CA ARG A 77 6.86 3.79 13.47
C ARG A 77 7.42 4.27 14.82
N GLY A 78 6.68 4.11 15.90
CA GLY A 78 7.14 4.45 17.26
C GLY A 78 8.34 3.62 17.71
N ILE A 79 8.37 2.33 17.35
CA ILE A 79 9.50 1.43 17.61
C ILE A 79 10.72 1.84 16.76
N ILE A 80 10.54 2.09 15.47
CA ILE A 80 11.63 2.40 14.53
C ILE A 80 12.23 3.78 14.81
N PHE A 81 11.41 4.81 15.05
CA PHE A 81 11.78 6.19 15.30
C PHE A 81 11.32 6.65 16.70
N PRO A 82 11.93 6.13 17.77
CA PRO A 82 11.48 6.42 19.14
C PRO A 82 11.61 7.91 19.47
N GLY A 83 10.53 8.46 20.08
CA GLY A 83 10.44 9.87 20.44
C GLY A 83 9.95 10.80 19.34
N TYR A 84 9.90 10.36 18.06
CA TYR A 84 9.25 11.10 16.97
C TYR A 84 7.77 10.78 16.87
N TYR A 85 7.42 9.54 17.16
CA TYR A 85 6.05 9.04 17.09
C TYR A 85 5.65 8.37 18.39
N GLY A 86 4.35 8.29 18.67
CA GLY A 86 3.82 7.65 19.86
C GLY A 86 3.92 8.54 21.12
N ARG A 87 4.47 7.99 22.19
CA ARG A 87 4.50 8.65 23.51
C ARG A 87 5.61 9.70 23.61
N SER A 88 5.25 10.92 23.97
CA SER A 88 6.19 12.05 24.10
C SER A 88 7.11 12.01 25.34
N CYS A 89 6.93 11.04 26.26
CA CYS A 89 7.65 10.96 27.51
C CYS A 89 8.84 9.97 27.51
N ILE A 90 9.26 9.48 26.34
CA ILE A 90 10.39 8.53 26.21
C ILE A 90 11.70 9.27 26.45
N ASN A 91 12.53 8.71 27.33
CA ASN A 91 13.91 9.14 27.53
C ASN A 91 14.87 7.94 27.55
N LYS A 92 16.18 8.19 27.55
CA LYS A 92 17.19 7.12 27.45
C LYS A 92 17.06 6.03 28.52
N ASN A 93 16.58 6.35 29.71
CA ASN A 93 16.44 5.40 30.81
C ASN A 93 15.16 4.55 30.70
N THR A 94 14.10 5.12 30.10
CA THR A 94 12.80 4.45 29.95
C THR A 94 12.62 3.77 28.60
N LEU A 95 13.43 4.09 27.59
CA LEU A 95 13.32 3.60 26.20
C LEU A 95 13.17 2.07 26.13
N LYS A 96 14.03 1.33 26.87
CA LYS A 96 14.00 -0.15 26.85
C LYS A 96 12.64 -0.71 27.29
N TYR A 97 12.04 -0.12 28.29
CA TYR A 97 10.75 -0.58 28.83
C TYR A 97 9.61 -0.26 27.86
N HIS A 98 9.62 0.93 27.24
CA HIS A 98 8.62 1.29 26.20
C HIS A 98 8.73 0.37 24.99
N LEU A 99 9.94 0.12 24.49
CA LEU A 99 10.17 -0.80 23.37
C LEU A 99 9.66 -2.22 23.71
N GLY A 100 9.87 -2.70 24.95
CA GLY A 100 9.37 -4.01 25.36
C GLY A 100 7.85 -4.11 25.24
N VAL A 101 7.12 -3.13 25.78
CA VAL A 101 5.64 -3.08 25.73
C VAL A 101 5.14 -2.92 24.30
N ASP A 102 5.73 -2.02 23.51
CA ASP A 102 5.28 -1.72 22.16
C ASP A 102 5.54 -2.92 21.21
N ILE A 103 6.66 -3.63 21.38
CA ILE A 103 6.98 -4.85 20.61
C ILE A 103 6.04 -6.00 20.97
N GLU A 104 5.71 -6.20 22.25
CA GLU A 104 4.74 -7.23 22.68
C GLU A 104 3.35 -6.95 22.09
N GLN A 105 2.91 -5.69 22.15
CA GLN A 105 1.65 -5.29 21.54
C GLN A 105 1.66 -5.47 20.01
N LEU A 106 2.73 -5.05 19.35
CA LEU A 106 2.90 -5.23 17.90
C LEU A 106 2.84 -6.70 17.50
N TYR A 107 3.55 -7.58 18.23
CA TYR A 107 3.51 -9.02 18.01
C TYR A 107 2.09 -9.57 18.12
N SER A 108 1.37 -9.23 19.19
CA SER A 108 0.01 -9.71 19.43
C SER A 108 -0.96 -9.29 18.32
N LEU A 109 -0.88 -8.04 17.84
CA LEU A 109 -1.70 -7.54 16.75
C LEU A 109 -1.33 -8.21 15.43
N LEU A 110 -0.04 -8.40 15.14
CA LEU A 110 0.44 -9.09 13.95
C LEU A 110 -0.07 -10.53 13.90
N VAL A 111 0.05 -11.30 14.99
CA VAL A 111 -0.46 -12.69 15.05
C VAL A 111 -1.94 -12.72 14.67
N ALA A 112 -2.76 -11.85 15.28
CA ALA A 112 -4.20 -11.84 15.01
C ALA A 112 -4.52 -11.49 13.54
N GLN A 113 -3.84 -10.47 12.97
CA GLN A 113 -4.09 -10.05 11.59
C GLN A 113 -3.54 -11.06 10.57
N ILE A 114 -2.34 -11.61 10.80
CA ILE A 114 -1.76 -12.64 9.93
C ILE A 114 -2.64 -13.90 9.92
N GLN A 115 -3.14 -14.32 11.08
CA GLN A 115 -4.09 -15.44 11.15
C GLN A 115 -5.35 -15.16 10.32
N ALA A 116 -5.94 -13.97 10.46
CA ALA A 116 -7.09 -13.55 9.66
C ALA A 116 -6.81 -13.58 8.15
N GLY A 117 -5.65 -13.10 7.72
CA GLY A 117 -5.22 -13.15 6.32
C GLY A 117 -5.01 -14.58 5.80
N LEU A 118 -4.43 -15.46 6.62
CA LEU A 118 -4.23 -16.88 6.27
C LEU A 118 -5.57 -17.62 6.13
N VAL A 119 -6.52 -17.38 7.04
CA VAL A 119 -7.86 -17.96 6.94
C VAL A 119 -8.58 -17.48 5.69
N PHE A 120 -8.46 -16.18 5.37
CA PHE A 120 -9.05 -15.61 4.15
C PHE A 120 -8.52 -16.27 2.88
N SER A 121 -7.20 -16.38 2.71
CA SER A 121 -6.60 -16.95 1.50
C SER A 121 -6.89 -18.45 1.35
N ASN A 122 -6.89 -19.20 2.44
CA ASN A 122 -7.22 -20.62 2.40
C ASN A 122 -8.69 -20.89 2.09
N PHE A 123 -9.58 -19.91 2.35
CA PHE A 123 -10.99 -20.01 1.99
C PHE A 123 -11.18 -19.99 0.46
N GLU A 124 -10.43 -19.15 -0.25
CA GLU A 124 -10.48 -19.07 -1.72
C GLU A 124 -9.82 -20.27 -2.41
N GLU A 125 -8.72 -20.77 -1.84
CA GLU A 125 -7.96 -21.92 -2.37
C GLU A 125 -8.40 -23.27 -1.84
N ARG A 126 -9.55 -23.42 -1.19
CA ARG A 126 -10.03 -24.69 -0.59
C ARG A 126 -9.98 -25.87 -1.54
N THR A 127 -8.81 -26.15 -2.02
CA THR A 127 -8.44 -27.40 -2.66
C THR A 127 -8.16 -28.47 -1.60
N ALA A 128 -8.41 -29.70 -1.96
CA ALA A 128 -8.33 -31.00 -1.31
C ALA A 128 -7.49 -31.20 -0.03
N VAL A 129 -6.52 -30.36 0.28
CA VAL A 129 -5.59 -30.54 1.40
C VAL A 129 -6.26 -30.29 2.76
N PHE A 130 -7.15 -29.29 2.86
CA PHE A 130 -7.82 -28.95 4.11
C PHE A 130 -9.21 -29.59 4.25
N ALA A 131 -9.77 -30.18 3.19
CA ALA A 131 -11.08 -30.84 3.23
C ALA A 131 -11.16 -32.02 4.25
N ALA A 132 -10.01 -32.53 4.70
CA ALA A 132 -9.92 -33.64 5.65
C ALA A 132 -9.80 -33.17 7.12
N TYR A 133 -9.64 -31.86 7.38
CA TYR A 133 -9.42 -31.32 8.73
C TYR A 133 -10.68 -30.64 9.29
N SER A 134 -10.86 -30.71 10.62
CA SER A 134 -11.91 -29.94 11.29
C SER A 134 -11.59 -28.44 11.29
N PRO A 135 -12.60 -27.54 11.36
CA PRO A 135 -12.39 -26.10 11.48
C PRO A 135 -11.45 -25.71 12.62
N ASP A 136 -11.55 -26.37 13.77
CA ASP A 136 -10.67 -26.13 14.94
C ASP A 136 -9.22 -26.47 14.63
N THR A 137 -8.96 -27.57 13.94
CA THR A 137 -7.60 -27.97 13.54
C THR A 137 -7.00 -26.96 12.55
N ILE A 138 -7.80 -26.47 11.61
CA ILE A 138 -7.39 -25.44 10.63
C ILE A 138 -7.03 -24.15 11.39
N ASN A 139 -7.88 -23.69 12.31
CA ASN A 139 -7.64 -22.48 13.09
C ASN A 139 -6.36 -22.58 13.94
N MET A 140 -6.10 -23.72 14.57
CA MET A 140 -4.88 -23.95 15.34
C MET A 140 -3.63 -23.88 14.45
N GLU A 141 -3.66 -24.48 13.27
CA GLU A 141 -2.53 -24.45 12.34
C GLU A 141 -2.29 -23.04 11.77
N MET A 142 -3.35 -22.34 11.38
CA MET A 142 -3.24 -20.93 10.92
C MET A 142 -2.67 -20.04 12.01
N ARG A 143 -3.06 -20.24 13.27
CA ARG A 143 -2.49 -19.51 14.39
C ARG A 143 -1.00 -19.80 14.58
N ARG A 144 -0.60 -21.07 14.54
CA ARG A 144 0.82 -21.46 14.62
C ARG A 144 1.65 -20.82 13.50
N MET A 145 1.14 -20.85 12.27
CA MET A 145 1.80 -20.22 11.14
C MET A 145 1.87 -18.69 11.30
N ALA A 146 0.84 -18.06 11.87
CA ALA A 146 0.83 -16.63 12.14
C ALA A 146 1.85 -16.26 13.21
N GLU A 147 1.94 -17.02 14.29
CA GLU A 147 2.94 -16.83 15.36
C GLU A 147 4.37 -16.93 14.82
N GLU A 148 4.66 -17.94 14.00
CA GLU A 148 5.98 -18.11 13.35
C GLU A 148 6.34 -16.92 12.45
N ARG A 149 5.40 -16.45 11.62
CA ARG A 149 5.63 -15.28 10.74
C ARG A 149 5.80 -13.98 11.51
N ALA A 150 4.98 -13.77 12.53
CA ALA A 150 5.09 -12.61 13.41
C ALA A 150 6.43 -12.60 14.16
N GLU A 151 6.89 -13.75 14.68
CA GLU A 151 8.21 -13.86 15.33
C GLU A 151 9.35 -13.51 14.35
N LYS A 152 9.31 -14.08 13.14
CA LYS A 152 10.29 -13.75 12.10
C LYS A 152 10.30 -12.26 11.78
N PHE A 153 9.14 -11.63 11.66
CA PHE A 153 9.03 -10.20 11.43
C PHE A 153 9.61 -9.37 12.59
N ILE A 154 9.29 -9.69 13.85
CA ILE A 154 9.83 -8.99 15.01
C ILE A 154 11.37 -9.05 15.04
N ASN A 155 11.94 -10.19 14.68
CA ASN A 155 13.39 -10.36 14.57
C ASN A 155 14.03 -9.47 13.48
N ARG A 156 13.26 -8.99 12.50
CA ARG A 156 13.72 -8.07 11.46
C ARG A 156 13.69 -6.60 11.84
N LEU A 157 13.01 -6.21 12.92
CA LEU A 157 12.87 -4.79 13.33
C LEU A 157 14.19 -4.03 13.49
N PRO A 158 15.26 -4.60 14.06
CA PRO A 158 16.55 -3.91 14.13
C PRO A 158 17.12 -3.57 12.76
N GLU A 159 17.01 -4.49 11.80
CA GLU A 159 17.48 -4.28 10.43
C GLU A 159 16.61 -3.27 9.69
N LEU A 160 15.29 -3.35 9.83
CA LEU A 160 14.36 -2.35 9.28
C LEU A 160 14.70 -0.94 9.75
N ARG A 161 14.99 -0.77 11.05
CA ARG A 161 15.46 0.52 11.60
C ARG A 161 16.75 0.97 10.95
N ARG A 162 17.72 0.07 10.78
CA ARG A 162 19.00 0.38 10.15
C ARG A 162 18.83 0.88 8.72
N VAL A 163 18.05 0.16 7.92
CA VAL A 163 17.80 0.51 6.51
C VAL A 163 17.03 1.82 6.41
N LEU A 164 15.96 2.01 7.21
CA LEU A 164 15.20 3.26 7.22
C LEU A 164 16.04 4.47 7.67
N ALA A 165 17.03 4.27 8.52
CA ALA A 165 17.99 5.33 8.84
C ALA A 165 18.81 5.76 7.62
N THR A 166 19.16 4.84 6.70
CA THR A 166 19.84 5.19 5.45
C THR A 166 18.92 5.99 4.51
N ASP A 167 17.61 5.67 4.48
CA ASP A 167 16.63 6.42 3.69
C ASP A 167 16.44 7.85 4.21
N VAL A 168 16.46 8.04 5.54
CA VAL A 168 16.45 9.38 6.16
C VAL A 168 17.69 10.18 5.76
N VAL A 169 18.88 9.55 5.75
CA VAL A 169 20.12 10.18 5.29
C VAL A 169 20.03 10.57 3.81
N ALA A 170 19.50 9.69 2.96
CA ALA A 170 19.34 9.97 1.54
C ALA A 170 18.37 11.14 1.30
N ALA A 171 17.25 11.20 2.01
CA ALA A 171 16.29 12.30 1.93
C ALA A 171 16.93 13.63 2.38
N PHE A 172 17.69 13.63 3.46
CA PHE A 172 18.40 14.82 3.96
C PHE A 172 19.45 15.32 2.98
N ASN A 173 20.27 14.41 2.43
CA ASN A 173 21.33 14.77 1.48
C ASN A 173 20.76 15.19 0.12
N GLY A 174 19.56 14.69 -0.23
CA GLY A 174 18.92 14.93 -1.52
C GLY A 174 18.12 16.23 -1.59
N ASP A 175 17.81 16.87 -0.45
CA ASP A 175 17.01 18.11 -0.38
C ASP A 175 17.79 19.24 0.30
N PRO A 176 18.23 20.27 -0.48
CA PRO A 176 18.93 21.41 0.10
C PRO A 176 18.07 22.27 1.05
N ALA A 177 16.75 22.10 1.07
CA ALA A 177 15.86 22.81 1.98
C ALA A 177 15.77 22.15 3.36
N ALA A 178 16.17 20.88 3.49
CA ALA A 178 16.12 20.12 4.74
C ALA A 178 17.11 20.65 5.79
N LYS A 179 16.65 20.94 7.00
CA LYS A 179 17.48 21.52 8.06
C LYS A 179 18.15 20.49 8.96
N ASN A 180 17.48 19.35 9.18
CA ASN A 180 17.97 18.28 10.04
C ASN A 180 17.17 16.99 9.83
N TYR A 181 17.68 15.87 10.35
CA TYR A 181 17.01 14.56 10.27
C TYR A 181 15.64 14.53 10.97
N GLY A 182 15.46 15.31 12.03
CA GLY A 182 14.18 15.37 12.74
C GLY A 182 13.06 15.94 11.88
N GLU A 183 13.36 16.95 11.05
CA GLU A 183 12.42 17.50 10.06
C GLU A 183 12.03 16.43 9.01
N ILE A 184 13.02 15.73 8.47
CA ILE A 184 12.81 14.62 7.52
C ILE A 184 11.88 13.57 8.12
N ILE A 185 12.17 13.07 9.31
CA ILE A 185 11.37 12.01 9.95
C ILE A 185 9.94 12.49 10.26
N SER A 186 9.78 13.75 10.71
CA SER A 186 8.49 14.25 11.18
C SER A 186 7.59 14.76 10.07
N CYS A 187 8.14 15.28 8.97
CA CYS A 187 7.38 16.05 7.97
C CYS A 187 7.33 15.43 6.59
N TYR A 188 8.34 14.63 6.19
CA TYR A 188 8.43 14.17 4.80
C TYR A 188 7.52 12.96 4.56
N PRO A 189 6.57 13.03 3.60
CA PRO A 189 5.69 11.91 3.27
C PRO A 189 6.43 10.64 2.87
N VAL A 190 7.59 10.79 2.21
CA VAL A 190 8.41 9.65 1.77
C VAL A 190 8.85 8.76 2.93
N ILE A 191 9.18 9.31 4.11
CA ILE A 191 9.59 8.49 5.25
C ILE A 191 8.43 7.67 5.80
N LYS A 192 7.21 8.24 5.78
CA LYS A 192 6.01 7.48 6.13
C LYS A 192 5.78 6.34 5.13
N GLU A 193 5.84 6.64 3.84
CA GLU A 193 5.68 5.66 2.77
C GLU A 193 6.70 4.54 2.87
N LEU A 194 8.00 4.88 2.91
CA LEU A 194 9.07 3.89 2.98
C LEU A 194 9.01 3.03 4.25
N THR A 195 8.59 3.60 5.37
CA THR A 195 8.39 2.83 6.60
C THR A 195 7.33 1.76 6.40
N VAL A 196 6.18 2.11 5.84
CA VAL A 196 5.08 1.16 5.59
C VAL A 196 5.45 0.17 4.50
N TYR A 197 6.04 0.64 3.40
CA TYR A 197 6.51 -0.24 2.33
C TYR A 197 7.50 -1.30 2.83
N ARG A 198 8.54 -0.91 3.60
CA ARG A 198 9.54 -1.87 4.10
C ARG A 198 8.94 -2.87 5.07
N ILE A 199 7.98 -2.46 5.91
CA ILE A 199 7.19 -3.37 6.76
C ILE A 199 6.39 -4.36 5.89
N ALA A 200 5.68 -3.85 4.90
CA ALA A 200 4.86 -4.65 4.00
C ALA A 200 5.72 -5.61 3.16
N HIS A 201 6.89 -5.18 2.70
CA HIS A 201 7.85 -6.00 1.96
C HIS A 201 8.40 -7.17 2.79
N GLU A 202 8.74 -6.95 4.07
CA GLU A 202 9.14 -8.05 4.96
C GLU A 202 7.99 -9.05 5.16
N LEU A 203 6.76 -8.60 5.34
CA LEU A 203 5.60 -9.48 5.45
C LEU A 203 5.30 -10.21 4.13
N TRP A 204 5.51 -9.54 2.98
CA TRP A 204 5.43 -10.16 1.66
C TRP A 204 6.42 -11.31 1.51
N ASN A 205 7.68 -11.10 1.90
CA ASN A 205 8.74 -12.11 1.86
C ASN A 205 8.52 -13.27 2.84
N LEU A 206 7.64 -13.09 3.82
CA LEU A 206 7.18 -14.14 4.74
C LEU A 206 5.91 -14.84 4.25
N ASP A 207 5.49 -14.64 3.00
CA ASP A 207 4.27 -15.19 2.41
C ASP A 207 3.01 -14.90 3.22
N VAL A 208 2.93 -13.70 3.82
CA VAL A 208 1.71 -13.23 4.49
C VAL A 208 0.72 -12.75 3.43
N PRO A 209 -0.46 -13.38 3.32
CA PRO A 209 -1.43 -13.01 2.30
C PRO A 209 -2.18 -11.73 2.67
N LEU A 210 -2.63 -10.97 1.66
CA LEU A 210 -3.51 -9.80 1.71
C LEU A 210 -2.92 -8.60 2.49
N ILE A 211 -2.42 -8.79 3.71
CA ILE A 211 -1.96 -7.73 4.62
C ILE A 211 -0.90 -6.82 4.00
N PRO A 212 0.16 -7.32 3.32
CA PRO A 212 1.15 -6.44 2.69
C PRO A 212 0.50 -5.43 1.72
N ARG A 213 -0.45 -5.87 0.91
CA ARG A 213 -1.20 -4.98 -0.01
C ARG A 213 -2.06 -3.99 0.76
N MET A 214 -2.78 -4.43 1.78
CA MET A 214 -3.59 -3.51 2.61
C MET A 214 -2.75 -2.42 3.25
N LEU A 215 -1.54 -2.75 3.73
CA LEU A 215 -0.61 -1.78 4.31
C LEU A 215 -0.16 -0.74 3.29
N THR A 216 0.27 -1.17 2.10
CA THR A 216 0.72 -0.22 1.06
C THR A 216 -0.42 0.62 0.50
N GLU A 217 -1.64 0.11 0.39
CA GLU A 217 -2.81 0.92 0.00
C GLU A 217 -3.18 1.98 1.06
N ILE A 218 -3.00 1.68 2.36
CA ILE A 218 -3.15 2.67 3.42
C ILE A 218 -2.12 3.80 3.24
N ALA A 219 -0.85 3.46 3.04
CA ALA A 219 0.22 4.43 2.83
C ALA A 219 -0.01 5.26 1.56
N HIS A 220 -0.35 4.61 0.43
CA HIS A 220 -0.71 5.27 -0.83
C HIS A 220 -1.82 6.29 -0.64
N SER A 221 -2.90 5.93 0.06
CA SER A 221 -4.03 6.85 0.32
C SER A 221 -3.63 8.10 1.12
N GLU A 222 -2.59 8.02 1.94
CA GLU A 222 -2.14 9.10 2.81
C GLU A 222 -1.00 9.93 2.23
N THR A 223 -0.21 9.36 1.33
CA THR A 223 1.01 9.99 0.78
C THR A 223 0.91 10.34 -0.70
N GLY A 224 0.02 9.68 -1.43
CA GLY A 224 -0.05 9.76 -2.89
C GLY A 224 1.10 9.04 -3.60
N ILE A 225 1.88 8.20 -2.88
CA ILE A 225 2.97 7.37 -3.40
C ILE A 225 2.49 5.91 -3.41
N ASP A 226 2.54 5.23 -4.54
CA ASP A 226 2.12 3.83 -4.69
C ASP A 226 3.33 2.92 -4.87
N ILE A 227 3.71 2.18 -3.84
CA ILE A 227 4.78 1.18 -3.90
C ILE A 227 4.21 -0.21 -3.63
N HIS A 228 4.28 -1.08 -4.64
CA HIS A 228 3.84 -2.46 -4.44
C HIS A 228 4.77 -3.21 -3.47
N PRO A 229 4.24 -3.99 -2.49
CA PRO A 229 5.08 -4.65 -1.48
C PRO A 229 6.05 -5.69 -2.07
N GLY A 230 5.80 -6.22 -3.26
CA GLY A 230 6.69 -7.12 -3.98
C GLY A 230 7.90 -6.45 -4.64
N ALA A 231 7.92 -5.12 -4.79
CA ALA A 231 9.08 -4.41 -5.31
C ALA A 231 10.28 -4.60 -4.38
N THR A 232 11.49 -4.67 -4.94
CA THR A 232 12.74 -4.76 -4.17
C THR A 232 13.47 -3.43 -4.24
N ILE A 233 13.73 -2.81 -3.09
CA ILE A 233 14.37 -1.48 -3.01
C ILE A 233 15.57 -1.56 -2.07
N GLY A 234 16.74 -1.15 -2.57
CA GLY A 234 18.00 -1.08 -1.82
C GLY A 234 18.02 -0.02 -0.71
N GLU A 235 19.21 0.28 -0.22
CA GLU A 235 19.44 1.27 0.84
C GLU A 235 19.64 2.68 0.26
N TYR A 236 19.56 3.71 1.14
CA TYR A 236 19.69 5.11 0.74
C TYR A 236 18.72 5.54 -0.37
N PHE A 237 17.56 4.93 -0.39
CA PHE A 237 16.52 5.29 -1.36
C PHE A 237 15.71 6.50 -0.89
N THR A 238 15.37 7.40 -1.81
CA THR A 238 14.50 8.53 -1.51
C THR A 238 13.61 8.93 -2.69
N ILE A 239 12.46 9.51 -2.35
CA ILE A 239 11.52 10.12 -3.31
C ILE A 239 11.32 11.57 -2.87
N ASP A 240 11.61 12.50 -3.75
CA ASP A 240 11.41 13.93 -3.50
C ASP A 240 9.99 14.34 -3.93
N HIS A 241 9.27 15.07 -3.08
CA HIS A 241 7.85 15.42 -3.16
C HIS A 241 6.92 14.19 -3.17
N GLY A 242 7.04 13.30 -4.11
CA GLY A 242 6.50 11.94 -4.15
C GLY A 242 5.11 11.77 -4.76
N THR A 243 4.26 12.79 -4.77
CA THR A 243 2.88 12.66 -5.28
C THR A 243 2.85 12.06 -6.69
N GLY A 244 2.07 10.99 -6.86
CA GLY A 244 1.89 10.33 -8.15
C GLY A 244 3.03 9.39 -8.57
N VAL A 245 3.98 9.07 -7.68
CA VAL A 245 4.96 8.01 -7.94
C VAL A 245 4.29 6.65 -7.89
N VAL A 246 4.60 5.79 -8.86
CA VAL A 246 4.12 4.40 -8.93
C VAL A 246 5.30 3.46 -9.14
N ILE A 247 5.48 2.50 -8.23
CA ILE A 247 6.51 1.46 -8.30
C ILE A 247 5.85 0.09 -8.34
N GLY A 248 5.90 -0.56 -9.51
CA GLY A 248 5.22 -1.83 -9.76
C GLY A 248 5.90 -3.03 -9.09
N GLU A 249 5.15 -4.10 -8.93
CA GLU A 249 5.42 -5.33 -8.18
C GLU A 249 6.83 -5.93 -8.38
N THR A 250 7.28 -6.04 -9.63
CA THR A 250 8.53 -6.72 -9.97
C THR A 250 9.68 -5.75 -10.25
N SER A 251 9.55 -4.48 -9.82
CA SER A 251 10.64 -3.50 -9.89
C SER A 251 11.80 -3.92 -9.00
N ILE A 252 13.02 -3.72 -9.48
CA ILE A 252 14.24 -3.89 -8.71
C ILE A 252 14.98 -2.57 -8.72
N ILE A 253 15.22 -2.00 -7.54
CA ILE A 253 15.86 -0.71 -7.37
C ILE A 253 17.10 -0.90 -6.50
N GLY A 254 18.26 -0.48 -7.01
CA GLY A 254 19.53 -0.53 -6.32
C GLY A 254 19.67 0.46 -5.16
N ASN A 255 20.92 0.67 -4.73
CA ASN A 255 21.22 1.59 -3.64
C ASN A 255 21.37 3.04 -4.15
N ASN A 256 21.10 3.99 -3.26
CA ASN A 256 21.28 5.43 -3.52
C ASN A 256 20.51 5.94 -4.76
N VAL A 257 19.32 5.40 -4.99
CA VAL A 257 18.45 5.81 -6.10
C VAL A 257 17.54 6.94 -5.63
N LYS A 258 17.41 7.99 -6.44
CA LYS A 258 16.51 9.11 -6.19
C LYS A 258 15.44 9.23 -7.27
N LEU A 259 14.19 9.25 -6.85
CA LEU A 259 13.03 9.53 -7.71
C LEU A 259 12.41 10.89 -7.35
N TYR A 260 11.77 11.51 -8.32
CA TYR A 260 10.95 12.70 -8.11
C TYR A 260 9.46 12.39 -8.32
N GLN A 261 8.58 13.33 -7.98
CA GLN A 261 7.14 13.19 -8.11
C GLN A 261 6.70 12.75 -9.52
N GLY A 262 5.62 11.98 -9.59
CA GLY A 262 5.01 11.54 -10.83
C GLY A 262 5.80 10.48 -11.62
N VAL A 263 6.91 9.98 -11.09
CA VAL A 263 7.67 8.90 -11.74
C VAL A 263 6.87 7.60 -11.72
N THR A 264 6.82 6.92 -12.88
CA THR A 264 6.18 5.61 -13.02
C THR A 264 7.19 4.56 -13.41
N LEU A 265 7.36 3.53 -12.57
CA LEU A 265 8.10 2.28 -12.87
C LEU A 265 7.06 1.20 -13.15
N GLY A 266 6.62 1.10 -14.41
CA GLY A 266 5.45 0.35 -14.82
C GLY A 266 5.74 -0.80 -15.81
N ALA A 267 4.71 -1.59 -16.10
CA ALA A 267 4.75 -2.56 -17.18
C ALA A 267 4.45 -1.87 -18.53
N LYS A 268 5.12 -2.32 -19.62
CA LYS A 268 4.86 -1.80 -20.97
C LYS A 268 3.64 -2.47 -21.61
N SER A 269 3.49 -3.78 -21.37
CA SER A 269 2.41 -4.62 -21.90
C SER A 269 2.25 -5.84 -21.03
N PHE A 270 1.12 -6.52 -21.16
CA PHE A 270 0.82 -7.76 -20.46
C PHE A 270 0.66 -8.89 -21.49
N PRO A 271 1.47 -9.96 -21.44
CA PRO A 271 1.15 -11.18 -22.15
C PRO A 271 -0.21 -11.72 -21.68
N LEU A 272 -1.02 -12.19 -22.61
CA LEU A 272 -2.33 -12.73 -22.32
C LEU A 272 -2.30 -14.26 -22.40
N ASP A 273 -3.09 -14.91 -21.57
CA ASP A 273 -3.38 -16.34 -21.63
C ASP A 273 -4.37 -16.66 -22.78
N ALA A 274 -4.75 -17.94 -22.92
CA ALA A 274 -5.67 -18.39 -23.95
C ALA A 274 -7.06 -17.78 -23.84
N ASP A 275 -7.45 -17.32 -22.66
CA ASP A 275 -8.75 -16.71 -22.35
C ASP A 275 -8.74 -15.18 -22.45
N GLY A 276 -7.58 -14.58 -22.79
CA GLY A 276 -7.41 -13.14 -22.94
C GLY A 276 -7.12 -12.41 -21.63
N ASN A 277 -6.79 -13.11 -20.54
CA ASN A 277 -6.44 -12.51 -19.26
C ASN A 277 -4.92 -12.27 -19.15
N PRO A 278 -4.47 -11.22 -18.43
CA PRO A 278 -3.07 -11.01 -18.17
C PRO A 278 -2.43 -12.17 -17.40
N ILE A 279 -1.31 -12.70 -17.90
CA ILE A 279 -0.51 -13.70 -17.19
C ILE A 279 0.10 -13.04 -15.96
N LYS A 280 -0.21 -13.59 -14.76
CA LYS A 280 0.22 -13.06 -13.47
C LYS A 280 1.60 -13.60 -13.06
N GLY A 281 2.28 -12.93 -12.12
CA GLY A 281 3.51 -13.43 -11.48
C GLY A 281 4.78 -13.35 -12.33
N ILE A 282 4.75 -12.77 -13.53
CA ILE A 282 5.93 -12.63 -14.38
C ILE A 282 6.64 -11.29 -14.17
N PRO A 283 7.99 -11.24 -14.26
CA PRO A 283 8.76 -9.99 -14.23
C PRO A 283 8.38 -9.09 -15.41
N ARG A 284 7.88 -7.86 -15.09
CA ARG A 284 7.35 -6.93 -16.09
C ARG A 284 7.69 -5.47 -15.83
N HIS A 285 8.34 -5.15 -14.69
CA HIS A 285 8.70 -3.81 -14.27
C HIS A 285 10.22 -3.58 -14.39
N PRO A 286 10.68 -2.31 -14.44
CA PRO A 286 12.08 -1.97 -14.69
C PRO A 286 13.03 -2.40 -13.57
N ILE A 287 14.32 -2.45 -13.94
CA ILE A 287 15.45 -2.55 -13.03
C ILE A 287 16.20 -1.21 -13.07
N LEU A 288 16.38 -0.58 -11.92
CA LEU A 288 17.24 0.58 -11.72
C LEU A 288 18.46 0.12 -10.92
N GLU A 289 19.66 0.29 -11.50
CA GLU A 289 20.90 0.01 -10.80
C GLU A 289 21.24 1.12 -9.76
N ASP A 290 22.37 0.99 -9.06
CA ASP A 290 22.79 1.95 -8.05
C ASP A 290 22.98 3.37 -8.63
N ASP A 291 22.80 4.38 -7.77
CA ASP A 291 23.10 5.79 -8.07
C ASP A 291 22.24 6.40 -9.20
N VAL A 292 21.13 5.76 -9.60
CA VAL A 292 20.22 6.28 -10.65
C VAL A 292 19.38 7.44 -10.11
N ILE A 293 19.21 8.46 -10.95
CA ILE A 293 18.31 9.60 -10.68
C ILE A 293 17.22 9.67 -11.75
N VAL A 294 15.96 9.70 -11.31
CA VAL A 294 14.81 9.82 -12.23
C VAL A 294 14.02 11.08 -11.88
N TYR A 295 14.03 12.04 -12.80
CA TYR A 295 13.34 13.32 -12.63
C TYR A 295 11.83 13.21 -12.87
N SER A 296 11.12 14.26 -12.48
CA SER A 296 9.67 14.32 -12.37
C SER A 296 8.92 13.87 -13.63
N ASN A 297 7.81 13.13 -13.41
CA ASN A 297 6.88 12.65 -14.44
C ASN A 297 7.52 11.78 -15.53
N ALA A 298 8.71 11.23 -15.32
CA ALA A 298 9.28 10.24 -16.23
C ALA A 298 8.55 8.91 -16.08
N SER A 299 8.26 8.23 -17.20
CA SER A 299 7.68 6.89 -17.23
C SER A 299 8.69 5.90 -17.79
N ILE A 300 9.11 4.94 -16.97
CA ILE A 300 10.03 3.86 -17.32
C ILE A 300 9.22 2.57 -17.37
N LEU A 301 9.06 1.99 -18.55
CA LEU A 301 8.09 0.92 -18.78
C LEU A 301 8.70 -0.33 -19.40
N GLY A 302 8.34 -1.47 -18.82
CA GLY A 302 8.76 -2.80 -19.24
C GLY A 302 9.93 -3.32 -18.43
N ARG A 303 10.34 -4.57 -18.70
CA ARG A 303 11.48 -5.21 -18.04
C ARG A 303 12.79 -4.76 -18.68
N ILE A 304 13.13 -3.50 -18.49
CA ILE A 304 14.33 -2.84 -18.99
C ILE A 304 15.25 -2.48 -17.83
N THR A 305 16.53 -2.26 -18.12
CA THR A 305 17.54 -1.88 -17.13
C THR A 305 17.99 -0.44 -17.36
N ILE A 306 17.94 0.35 -16.29
CA ILE A 306 18.55 1.67 -16.20
C ILE A 306 19.87 1.50 -15.47
N GLY A 307 20.97 1.65 -16.20
CA GLY A 307 22.33 1.35 -15.73
C GLY A 307 22.81 2.30 -14.63
N LYS A 308 23.79 1.83 -13.88
CA LYS A 308 24.36 2.52 -12.70
C LYS A 308 24.72 3.99 -13.00
N GLY A 309 24.25 4.90 -12.14
CA GLY A 309 24.54 6.32 -12.25
C GLY A 309 23.89 7.02 -13.46
N ALA A 310 22.97 6.35 -14.16
CA ALA A 310 22.23 6.99 -15.24
C ALA A 310 21.24 8.05 -14.70
N VAL A 311 20.98 9.06 -15.51
CA VAL A 311 20.08 10.16 -15.20
C VAL A 311 18.96 10.23 -16.22
N ILE A 312 17.73 10.06 -15.76
CA ILE A 312 16.52 10.13 -16.58
C ILE A 312 15.86 11.49 -16.37
N GLY A 313 15.79 12.30 -17.42
CA GLY A 313 15.19 13.64 -17.41
C GLY A 313 13.67 13.60 -17.19
N GLY A 314 13.10 14.74 -16.83
CA GLY A 314 11.67 14.84 -16.56
C GLY A 314 10.80 14.75 -17.80
N ASN A 315 9.55 14.25 -17.62
CA ASN A 315 8.51 14.17 -18.65
C ASN A 315 8.92 13.35 -19.89
N ILE A 316 9.74 12.31 -19.72
CA ILE A 316 10.14 11.43 -20.81
C ILE A 316 9.62 10.01 -20.61
N TRP A 317 9.51 9.29 -21.73
CA TRP A 317 9.02 7.94 -21.78
C TRP A 317 10.15 7.00 -22.22
N VAL A 318 10.59 6.09 -21.32
CA VAL A 318 11.71 5.18 -21.56
C VAL A 318 11.18 3.75 -21.63
N THR A 319 11.50 3.05 -22.76
CA THR A 319 11.05 1.67 -23.00
C THR A 319 12.15 0.75 -23.51
N HIS A 320 13.41 1.16 -23.33
CA HIS A 320 14.62 0.42 -23.70
C HIS A 320 15.70 0.63 -22.64
N ASP A 321 16.68 -0.24 -22.61
CA ASP A 321 17.78 -0.16 -21.66
C ASP A 321 18.57 1.15 -21.83
N VAL A 322 19.06 1.67 -20.70
CA VAL A 322 19.89 2.87 -20.62
C VAL A 322 21.24 2.47 -20.05
N PRO A 323 22.35 2.67 -20.79
CA PRO A 323 23.70 2.37 -20.30
C PRO A 323 24.07 3.12 -19.01
N ALA A 324 25.03 2.54 -18.27
CA ALA A 324 25.53 3.16 -17.05
C ALA A 324 26.15 4.55 -17.34
N GLY A 325 25.83 5.53 -16.47
CA GLY A 325 26.33 6.91 -16.55
C GLY A 325 25.70 7.74 -17.67
N GLU A 326 24.76 7.20 -18.43
CA GLU A 326 24.11 7.95 -19.51
C GLU A 326 23.04 8.91 -18.98
N SER A 327 22.88 10.06 -19.64
CA SER A 327 21.84 11.03 -19.35
C SER A 327 20.88 11.15 -20.51
N ILE A 328 19.61 10.82 -20.29
CA ILE A 328 18.54 10.97 -21.26
C ILE A 328 17.75 12.24 -20.92
N THR A 329 17.69 13.18 -21.86
CA THR A 329 16.94 14.43 -21.74
C THR A 329 15.87 14.55 -22.82
N GLN A 330 14.92 15.48 -22.65
CA GLN A 330 13.86 15.74 -23.65
C GLN A 330 14.42 16.08 -25.04
N GLN A 331 15.52 16.82 -25.12
CA GLN A 331 16.12 17.20 -26.41
C GLN A 331 16.71 15.97 -27.15
N ALA A 332 17.41 15.11 -26.46
CA ALA A 332 17.95 13.88 -27.05
C ALA A 332 16.82 12.94 -27.51
N HIS A 333 15.73 12.87 -26.76
CA HIS A 333 14.58 12.02 -27.08
C HIS A 333 13.77 12.57 -28.29
N ALA A 334 13.60 13.88 -28.41
CA ALA A 334 12.85 14.51 -29.49
C ALA A 334 13.60 14.44 -30.85
N LEU A 335 14.92 14.38 -30.82
CA LEU A 335 15.77 14.30 -32.05
C LEU A 335 15.98 12.87 -32.53
N GLY A 336 15.51 11.85 -31.81
CA GLY A 336 15.78 10.45 -32.14
C GLY A 336 17.28 10.08 -32.06
N GLU A 337 18.09 10.98 -31.52
CA GLU A 337 19.51 10.77 -31.31
C GLU A 337 19.74 9.94 -30.03
N VAL A 338 19.66 8.63 -30.15
CA VAL A 338 20.47 7.78 -29.31
C VAL A 338 21.90 7.96 -29.79
N ARG A 339 22.66 8.85 -29.18
CA ARG A 339 24.11 8.91 -29.40
C ARG A 339 24.70 7.63 -28.81
N HIS A 340 24.81 6.60 -29.63
CA HIS A 340 25.83 5.60 -29.40
C HIS A 340 27.17 6.36 -29.44
N SER A 341 27.83 6.44 -28.28
CA SER A 341 29.24 6.86 -28.25
C SER A 341 30.01 5.83 -29.05
N ASP A 342 30.14 6.06 -30.35
CA ASP A 342 31.14 5.36 -31.13
C ASP A 342 32.51 5.72 -30.54
N SER A 343 33.04 4.76 -29.79
CA SER A 343 34.45 4.68 -29.47
C SER A 343 35.24 4.64 -30.76
N LYS A 344 35.76 5.78 -31.20
CA LYS A 344 36.87 5.88 -32.14
C LYS A 344 37.65 7.15 -31.85
N GLN A 345 38.70 7.03 -31.14
CA GLN A 345 40.14 7.19 -31.35
C GLN A 345 40.85 7.39 -30.04
#